data_47c7b6984c16befa4d6a23071a25faeb
#
_entry.id   47c7b6984c16befa4d6a23071a25faeb
#
_cell.length_a   1.000
_cell.length_b   1.000
_cell.length_c   1.000
_cell.angle_alpha   90.00
_cell.angle_beta   90.00
_cell.angle_gamma   90.00
#
_symmetry.space_group_name_H-M   'P 1'
#
loop_
_entity.id
_entity.type
_entity.pdbx_description
1 polymer ?
#
loop_
_entity_poly.entity_id
_entity_poly.type
_entity_poly.pdbx_seq_one_letter_code
_entity_poly.pdbx_strand_id
1 'polypeptide(L)'
;MSKIWVLGDAVVDLIPDGENHYLKCAGGAPANVAVGVSRLGVSAGFIGRVGHDPLGKFMQQTLKAENVGVEQMILDPKQRTSTVIVGLDDGERSFTFMVNPSADQFLEVADLPQFQADEWLHSCSIALINEPSRSTTFEAIRRIKQAGGFFSFDPNLRESLWKSLDEMKQVVNQAVALADVLKFSEEELTLLTDTTTLEAATAAITAQYPEKLIIITLGKDGAIYHLNGESKLVAGKALKPVDTTGAGDAFVSGLLAGLSQSSDWKKESVLVDIIRKANASGALATTQKGAMSALPSKAQLEQFLAE
;
A
#
# COMPACT_ATOMS: atom_id res chain seq x y z
N MET A 1 6.84 -7.12 19.70
CA MET A 1 5.80 -6.63 18.79
C MET A 1 6.27 -6.94 17.38
N SER A 2 5.42 -7.48 16.56
CA SER A 2 5.70 -7.79 15.17
C SER A 2 6.02 -6.51 14.38
N LYS A 3 7.07 -6.52 13.58
CA LYS A 3 7.43 -5.39 12.69
C LYS A 3 6.74 -5.57 11.35
N ILE A 4 6.29 -4.48 10.76
CA ILE A 4 5.74 -4.45 9.40
C ILE A 4 6.78 -3.83 8.48
N TRP A 5 7.27 -4.60 7.55
CA TRP A 5 8.11 -4.15 6.46
C TRP A 5 7.25 -3.79 5.27
N VAL A 6 7.45 -2.59 4.72
CA VAL A 6 6.74 -2.13 3.52
C VAL A 6 7.76 -1.93 2.42
N LEU A 7 7.58 -2.68 1.32
CA LEU A 7 8.50 -2.72 0.19
C LEU A 7 7.89 -2.05 -1.04
N GLY A 8 8.62 -1.11 -1.63
CA GLY A 8 8.23 -0.47 -2.88
C GLY A 8 8.83 0.91 -3.08
N ASP A 9 8.08 1.78 -3.75
CA ASP A 9 8.50 3.13 -4.09
C ASP A 9 8.22 4.15 -2.97
N ALA A 10 9.05 5.19 -2.96
CA ALA A 10 8.85 6.42 -2.22
C ALA A 10 9.01 7.57 -3.22
N VAL A 11 7.92 8.25 -3.48
CA VAL A 11 7.77 9.21 -4.58
C VAL A 11 7.69 10.63 -4.04
N VAL A 12 8.20 11.59 -4.78
CA VAL A 12 7.94 13.00 -4.51
C VAL A 12 6.95 13.54 -5.52
N ASP A 13 5.77 13.95 -5.02
CA ASP A 13 4.79 14.65 -5.83
C ASP A 13 5.10 16.15 -5.82
N LEU A 14 5.21 16.73 -7.02
CA LEU A 14 5.35 18.17 -7.23
C LEU A 14 3.98 18.72 -7.62
N ILE A 15 3.31 19.35 -6.66
CA ILE A 15 1.96 19.90 -6.80
C ILE A 15 2.07 21.39 -7.10
N PRO A 16 1.39 21.93 -8.13
CA PRO A 16 1.41 23.38 -8.41
C PRO A 16 0.98 24.19 -7.19
N ASP A 17 1.76 25.23 -6.88
CA ASP A 17 1.52 26.20 -5.81
C ASP A 17 1.68 27.63 -6.38
N GLY A 18 0.63 28.12 -7.03
CA GLY A 18 0.66 29.32 -7.85
C GLY A 18 1.31 29.11 -9.22
N GLU A 19 1.66 30.20 -9.90
CA GLU A 19 2.10 30.15 -11.32
C GLU A 19 3.53 29.61 -11.48
N ASN A 20 4.41 29.85 -10.51
CA ASN A 20 5.85 29.63 -10.66
C ASN A 20 6.47 28.71 -9.60
N HIS A 21 5.65 28.06 -8.76
CA HIS A 21 6.13 27.23 -7.66
C HIS A 21 5.46 25.86 -7.66
N TYR A 22 6.19 24.88 -7.13
CA TYR A 22 5.68 23.57 -6.81
C TYR A 22 5.87 23.27 -5.33
N LEU A 23 4.81 22.84 -4.67
CA LEU A 23 4.88 22.25 -3.35
C LEU A 23 5.41 20.82 -3.47
N LYS A 24 6.47 20.52 -2.74
CA LYS A 24 7.06 19.20 -2.67
C LYS A 24 6.34 18.37 -1.61
N CYS A 25 5.63 17.33 -2.03
CA CYS A 25 4.88 16.44 -1.17
C CYS A 25 5.48 15.02 -1.18
N ALA A 26 5.55 14.40 -0.02
CA ALA A 26 5.93 12.99 0.08
C ALA A 26 4.75 12.11 -0.31
N GLY A 27 5.02 11.08 -1.11
CA GLY A 27 4.04 10.14 -1.66
C GLY A 27 4.64 8.76 -1.93
N GLY A 28 3.94 7.98 -2.74
CA GLY A 28 4.21 6.56 -2.98
C GLY A 28 3.35 5.70 -2.05
N ALA A 29 2.55 4.80 -2.63
CA ALA A 29 1.62 3.99 -1.84
C ALA A 29 2.33 3.18 -0.74
N PRO A 30 3.46 2.50 -1.00
CA PRO A 30 4.21 1.83 0.06
C PRO A 30 4.71 2.78 1.15
N ALA A 31 5.22 3.95 0.79
CA ALA A 31 5.67 4.94 1.77
C ALA A 31 4.52 5.46 2.62
N ASN A 32 3.34 5.70 2.02
CA ASN A 32 2.11 6.07 2.73
C ASN A 32 1.70 4.99 3.73
N VAL A 33 1.69 3.71 3.32
CA VAL A 33 1.37 2.58 4.19
C VAL A 33 2.34 2.51 5.37
N ALA A 34 3.65 2.65 5.14
CA ALA A 34 4.65 2.61 6.21
C ALA A 34 4.42 3.72 7.25
N VAL A 35 4.13 4.95 6.79
CA VAL A 35 3.82 6.09 7.67
C VAL A 35 2.51 5.85 8.42
N GLY A 36 1.46 5.40 7.73
CA GLY A 36 0.17 5.11 8.36
C GLY A 36 0.27 4.07 9.46
N VAL A 37 0.98 2.96 9.22
CA VAL A 37 1.26 1.93 10.23
C VAL A 37 1.98 2.52 11.44
N SER A 38 3.01 3.35 11.21
CA SER A 38 3.75 4.01 12.28
C SER A 38 2.88 4.96 13.10
N ARG A 39 2.05 5.80 12.44
CA ARG A 39 1.10 6.71 13.11
C ARG A 39 0.05 5.98 13.95
N LEU A 40 -0.27 4.73 13.59
CA LEU A 40 -1.16 3.86 14.36
C LEU A 40 -0.45 3.12 15.51
N GLY A 41 0.84 3.41 15.74
CA GLY A 41 1.60 2.92 16.89
C GLY A 41 2.19 1.52 16.69
N VAL A 42 2.38 1.07 15.45
CA VAL A 42 3.03 -0.20 15.12
C VAL A 42 4.42 0.07 14.53
N SER A 43 5.39 -0.80 14.84
CA SER A 43 6.74 -0.70 14.28
C SER A 43 6.71 -0.92 12.76
N ALA A 44 7.11 0.07 11.99
CA ALA A 44 7.21 0.02 10.53
C ALA A 44 8.66 0.16 10.06
N GLY A 45 9.03 -0.54 9.00
CA GLY A 45 10.29 -0.35 8.27
C GLY A 45 10.02 -0.25 6.77
N PHE A 46 10.73 0.63 6.09
CA PHE A 46 10.62 0.80 4.64
C PHE A 46 11.79 0.11 3.94
N ILE A 47 11.48 -0.65 2.89
CA ILE A 47 12.45 -1.31 2.00
C ILE A 47 12.29 -0.71 0.61
N GLY A 48 13.31 -0.06 0.10
CA GLY A 48 13.27 0.55 -1.23
C GLY A 48 14.49 1.39 -1.53
N ARG A 49 14.55 1.93 -2.73
CA ARG A 49 15.60 2.85 -3.14
C ARG A 49 15.04 4.20 -3.56
N VAL A 50 15.75 5.26 -3.20
CA VAL A 50 15.56 6.63 -3.70
C VAL A 50 16.91 7.16 -4.16
N GLY A 51 16.92 8.18 -5.01
CA GLY A 51 18.17 8.78 -5.48
C GLY A 51 18.98 9.42 -4.35
N HIS A 52 20.29 9.41 -4.46
CA HIS A 52 21.17 10.23 -3.61
C HIS A 52 21.10 11.70 -4.06
N ASP A 53 19.91 12.23 -4.13
CA ASP A 53 19.58 13.59 -4.56
C ASP A 53 18.75 14.33 -3.48
N PRO A 54 18.45 15.61 -3.66
CA PRO A 54 17.67 16.38 -2.68
C PRO A 54 16.27 15.81 -2.41
N LEU A 55 15.62 15.17 -3.39
CA LEU A 55 14.30 14.58 -3.24
C LEU A 55 14.35 13.27 -2.45
N GLY A 56 15.34 12.41 -2.73
CA GLY A 56 15.54 11.16 -1.98
C GLY A 56 15.89 11.42 -0.51
N LYS A 57 16.75 12.41 -0.25
CA LYS A 57 17.06 12.85 1.12
C LYS A 57 15.82 13.39 1.84
N PHE A 58 14.97 14.12 1.13
CA PHE A 58 13.69 14.60 1.66
C PHE A 58 12.79 13.42 2.04
N MET A 59 12.63 12.43 1.17
CA MET A 59 11.82 11.24 1.46
C MET A 59 12.35 10.48 2.67
N GLN A 60 13.65 10.23 2.74
CA GLN A 60 14.26 9.53 3.87
C GLN A 60 14.06 10.29 5.20
N GLN A 61 14.24 11.61 5.17
CA GLN A 61 14.02 12.48 6.35
C GLN A 61 12.55 12.48 6.77
N THR A 62 11.62 12.52 5.81
CA THR A 62 10.18 12.48 6.07
C THR A 62 9.78 11.17 6.74
N LEU A 63 10.18 10.02 6.19
CA LEU A 63 9.87 8.72 6.78
C LEU A 63 10.48 8.58 8.18
N LYS A 64 11.71 9.03 8.36
CA LYS A 64 12.38 9.03 9.66
C LYS A 64 11.66 9.91 10.70
N ALA A 65 11.17 11.09 10.29
CA ALA A 65 10.40 11.99 11.15
C ALA A 65 9.05 11.38 11.56
N GLU A 66 8.49 10.50 10.73
CA GLU A 66 7.28 9.72 11.00
C GLU A 66 7.57 8.41 11.76
N ASN A 67 8.77 8.25 12.33
CA ASN A 67 9.23 7.06 13.07
C ASN A 67 9.20 5.76 12.26
N VAL A 68 9.31 5.82 10.94
CA VAL A 68 9.52 4.65 10.08
C VAL A 68 11.01 4.31 10.06
N GLY A 69 11.35 3.03 10.25
CA GLY A 69 12.73 2.53 10.08
C GLY A 69 13.17 2.69 8.63
N VAL A 70 14.30 3.38 8.40
CA VAL A 70 14.83 3.71 7.07
C VAL A 70 16.18 3.04 6.78
N GLU A 71 16.55 2.03 7.56
CA GLU A 71 17.82 1.31 7.42
C GLU A 71 17.94 0.59 6.07
N GLN A 72 16.80 0.14 5.51
CA GLN A 72 16.69 -0.48 4.19
C GLN A 72 16.19 0.48 3.10
N MET A 73 16.19 1.78 3.36
CA MET A 73 15.95 2.83 2.36
C MET A 73 17.29 3.30 1.80
N ILE A 74 17.69 2.73 0.69
CA ILE A 74 19.00 2.98 0.09
C ILE A 74 18.99 4.28 -0.72
N LEU A 75 20.00 5.13 -0.49
CA LEU A 75 20.26 6.31 -1.33
C LEU A 75 21.14 5.89 -2.52
N ASP A 76 20.51 5.69 -3.68
CA ASP A 76 21.20 5.25 -4.90
C ASP A 76 22.04 6.40 -5.49
N PRO A 77 23.38 6.22 -5.67
CA PRO A 77 24.23 7.28 -6.20
C PRO A 77 24.10 7.46 -7.73
N LYS A 78 23.46 6.54 -8.43
CA LYS A 78 23.40 6.52 -9.90
C LYS A 78 22.03 6.91 -10.44
N GLN A 79 20.97 6.53 -9.70
CA GLN A 79 19.60 6.72 -10.14
C GLN A 79 18.95 7.94 -9.47
N ARG A 80 17.87 8.46 -10.07
CA ARG A 80 17.10 9.59 -9.54
C ARG A 80 15.96 9.11 -8.67
N THR A 81 15.52 9.97 -7.75
CA THR A 81 14.29 9.73 -7.00
C THR A 81 13.10 9.78 -7.93
N SER A 82 12.20 8.82 -7.76
CA SER A 82 10.89 8.78 -8.43
C SER A 82 10.12 10.07 -8.14
N THR A 83 9.64 10.74 -9.17
CA THR A 83 8.97 12.03 -9.05
C THR A 83 7.73 12.07 -9.94
N VAL A 84 6.65 12.65 -9.45
CA VAL A 84 5.43 12.87 -10.21
C VAL A 84 5.15 14.37 -10.25
N ILE A 85 5.00 14.91 -11.46
CA ILE A 85 4.53 16.29 -11.64
C ILE A 85 3.02 16.25 -11.80
N VAL A 86 2.32 16.94 -10.91
CA VAL A 86 0.86 17.07 -10.97
C VAL A 86 0.52 18.30 -11.80
N GLY A 87 -0.23 18.12 -12.87
CA GLY A 87 -0.85 19.20 -13.63
C GLY A 87 -2.25 19.49 -13.11
N LEU A 88 -2.69 20.74 -13.20
CA LEU A 88 -4.05 21.17 -12.87
C LEU A 88 -4.59 21.96 -14.08
N ASP A 89 -5.40 21.31 -14.90
CA ASP A 89 -6.06 21.93 -16.05
C ASP A 89 -7.57 21.97 -15.81
N ASP A 90 -8.15 23.16 -15.73
CA ASP A 90 -9.59 23.41 -15.49
C ASP A 90 -10.17 22.62 -14.28
N GLY A 91 -9.34 22.38 -13.25
CA GLY A 91 -9.73 21.63 -12.05
C GLY A 91 -9.54 20.12 -12.16
N GLU A 92 -9.18 19.59 -13.32
CA GLU A 92 -8.79 18.20 -13.50
C GLU A 92 -7.29 18.00 -13.22
N ARG A 93 -6.96 16.89 -12.55
CA ARG A 93 -5.57 16.52 -12.25
C ARG A 93 -5.01 15.65 -13.36
N SER A 94 -3.86 16.02 -13.90
CA SER A 94 -3.03 15.18 -14.74
C SER A 94 -1.75 14.79 -14.00
N PHE A 95 -1.15 13.64 -14.36
CA PHE A 95 0.04 13.13 -13.70
C PHE A 95 1.11 12.81 -14.75
N THR A 96 2.26 13.46 -14.61
CA THR A 96 3.44 13.13 -15.41
C THR A 96 4.43 12.38 -14.53
N PHE A 97 4.60 11.09 -14.83
CA PHE A 97 5.49 10.20 -14.08
C PHE A 97 6.92 10.32 -14.60
N MET A 98 7.83 10.83 -13.77
CA MET A 98 9.27 10.86 -14.02
C MET A 98 9.94 9.69 -13.28
N VAL A 99 9.57 8.47 -13.70
CA VAL A 99 9.90 7.22 -13.00
C VAL A 99 10.65 6.21 -13.88
N ASN A 100 11.12 6.59 -15.06
CA ASN A 100 11.77 5.64 -15.96
C ASN A 100 13.03 6.23 -16.61
N PRO A 101 14.23 5.86 -16.11
CA PRO A 101 14.47 5.05 -14.90
C PRO A 101 14.44 5.88 -13.61
N SER A 102 14.05 5.24 -12.51
CA SER A 102 14.12 5.81 -11.14
C SER A 102 14.69 4.77 -10.16
N ALA A 103 15.18 5.22 -9.02
CA ALA A 103 15.95 4.40 -8.08
C ALA A 103 15.17 3.19 -7.54
N ASP A 104 13.85 3.32 -7.34
CA ASP A 104 12.95 2.25 -6.87
C ASP A 104 12.95 1.01 -7.76
N GLN A 105 13.28 1.17 -9.05
CA GLN A 105 13.37 0.07 -10.01
C GLN A 105 14.65 -0.77 -9.86
N PHE A 106 15.62 -0.31 -9.06
CA PHE A 106 16.94 -0.92 -8.91
C PHE A 106 17.16 -1.55 -7.53
N LEU A 107 16.08 -1.89 -6.81
CA LEU A 107 16.19 -2.62 -5.55
C LEU A 107 16.89 -3.97 -5.77
N GLU A 108 17.89 -4.27 -4.94
CA GLU A 108 18.71 -5.47 -5.02
C GLU A 108 18.53 -6.37 -3.79
N VAL A 109 18.79 -7.66 -3.97
CA VAL A 109 18.67 -8.66 -2.90
C VAL A 109 19.53 -8.34 -1.67
N ALA A 110 20.63 -7.62 -1.87
CA ALA A 110 21.52 -7.15 -0.78
C ALA A 110 20.88 -6.05 0.10
N ASP A 111 19.84 -5.37 -0.39
CA ASP A 111 19.13 -4.31 0.32
C ASP A 111 18.08 -4.87 1.31
N LEU A 112 17.76 -6.15 1.19
CA LEU A 112 16.73 -6.79 2.01
C LEU A 112 17.20 -7.01 3.46
N PRO A 113 16.33 -6.79 4.45
CA PRO A 113 16.64 -7.12 5.83
C PRO A 113 16.68 -8.64 6.05
N GLN A 114 17.16 -9.02 7.21
CA GLN A 114 16.91 -10.35 7.74
C GLN A 114 15.54 -10.36 8.42
N PHE A 115 14.57 -11.02 7.80
CA PHE A 115 13.22 -11.17 8.34
C PHE A 115 13.18 -12.12 9.54
N GLN A 116 12.22 -11.86 10.45
CA GLN A 116 11.98 -12.69 11.64
C GLN A 116 10.60 -13.33 11.56
N ALA A 117 10.36 -14.34 12.41
CA ALA A 117 9.05 -14.95 12.57
C ALA A 117 8.00 -13.91 13.02
N ASP A 118 6.76 -14.09 12.59
CA ASP A 118 5.61 -13.22 12.87
C ASP A 118 5.73 -11.78 12.35
N GLU A 119 6.79 -11.42 11.62
CA GLU A 119 6.86 -10.15 10.90
C GLU A 119 5.94 -10.17 9.67
N TRP A 120 5.56 -8.98 9.23
CA TRP A 120 4.76 -8.76 8.04
C TRP A 120 5.58 -8.09 6.95
N LEU A 121 5.41 -8.56 5.72
CA LEU A 121 5.86 -7.86 4.52
C LEU A 121 4.62 -7.37 3.77
N HIS A 122 4.60 -6.10 3.41
CA HIS A 122 3.59 -5.54 2.52
C HIS A 122 4.24 -4.97 1.26
N SER A 123 3.61 -5.17 0.12
CA SER A 123 4.02 -4.57 -1.16
C SER A 123 2.82 -4.34 -2.07
N CYS A 124 3.02 -3.56 -3.13
CA CYS A 124 2.08 -3.36 -4.21
C CYS A 124 2.75 -3.57 -5.57
N SER A 125 1.97 -3.52 -6.66
CA SER A 125 2.44 -3.92 -7.99
C SER A 125 3.55 -3.03 -8.56
N ILE A 126 3.72 -1.81 -8.06
CA ILE A 126 4.77 -0.89 -8.53
C ILE A 126 6.18 -1.51 -8.40
N ALA A 127 6.43 -2.27 -7.33
CA ALA A 127 7.70 -2.95 -7.09
C ALA A 127 7.97 -4.12 -8.05
N LEU A 128 6.95 -4.54 -8.80
CA LEU A 128 7.00 -5.69 -9.71
C LEU A 128 7.15 -5.31 -11.19
N ILE A 129 7.19 -4.01 -11.52
CA ILE A 129 7.16 -3.55 -12.92
C ILE A 129 8.50 -3.86 -13.61
N ASN A 130 9.62 -3.56 -12.97
CA ASN A 130 10.94 -3.62 -13.59
C ASN A 130 11.93 -4.51 -12.82
N GLU A 131 12.92 -5.05 -13.56
CA GLU A 131 14.08 -5.70 -12.95
C GLU A 131 15.15 -4.65 -12.58
N PRO A 132 15.92 -4.87 -11.51
CA PRO A 132 15.95 -6.05 -10.64
C PRO A 132 14.93 -6.03 -9.48
N SER A 133 14.15 -4.94 -9.31
CA SER A 133 13.17 -4.81 -8.20
C SER A 133 12.13 -5.93 -8.19
N ARG A 134 11.65 -6.38 -9.37
CA ARG A 134 10.70 -7.50 -9.49
C ARG A 134 11.25 -8.76 -8.84
N SER A 135 12.41 -9.23 -9.31
CA SER A 135 13.05 -10.44 -8.77
C SER A 135 13.38 -10.29 -7.29
N THR A 136 13.84 -9.11 -6.87
CA THR A 136 14.15 -8.82 -5.47
C THR A 136 12.90 -8.84 -4.59
N THR A 137 11.77 -8.34 -5.08
CA THR A 137 10.48 -8.38 -4.36
C THR A 137 10.02 -9.83 -4.16
N PHE A 138 10.08 -10.67 -5.20
CA PHE A 138 9.76 -12.10 -5.06
C PHE A 138 10.72 -12.82 -4.09
N GLU A 139 11.98 -12.45 -4.08
CA GLU A 139 12.95 -12.97 -3.10
C GLU A 139 12.62 -12.52 -1.67
N ALA A 140 12.18 -11.27 -1.47
CA ALA A 140 11.71 -10.78 -0.17
C ALA A 140 10.49 -11.58 0.32
N ILE A 141 9.51 -11.83 -0.57
CA ILE A 141 8.34 -12.66 -0.27
C ILE A 141 8.77 -14.07 0.14
N ARG A 142 9.69 -14.69 -0.60
CA ARG A 142 10.20 -16.02 -0.26
C ARG A 142 10.86 -16.03 1.12
N ARG A 143 11.69 -15.02 1.43
CA ARG A 143 12.42 -14.93 2.71
C ARG A 143 11.51 -14.71 3.89
N ILE A 144 10.52 -13.79 3.81
CA ILE A 144 9.59 -13.56 4.91
C ILE A 144 8.76 -14.82 5.20
N LYS A 145 8.30 -15.53 4.18
CA LYS A 145 7.56 -16.79 4.33
C LYS A 145 8.44 -17.88 4.95
N GLN A 146 9.70 -18.00 4.55
CA GLN A 146 10.65 -18.94 5.15
C GLN A 146 10.98 -18.63 6.61
N ALA A 147 10.96 -17.35 6.99
CA ALA A 147 11.13 -16.92 8.38
C ALA A 147 9.90 -17.19 9.27
N GLY A 148 8.76 -17.62 8.68
CA GLY A 148 7.51 -17.80 9.41
C GLY A 148 6.68 -16.52 9.56
N GLY A 149 6.93 -15.53 8.73
CA GLY A 149 6.15 -14.29 8.65
C GLY A 149 5.05 -14.34 7.59
N PHE A 150 4.37 -13.21 7.40
CA PHE A 150 3.20 -13.07 6.55
C PHE A 150 3.47 -12.09 5.41
N PHE A 151 2.82 -12.33 4.26
CA PHE A 151 2.85 -11.42 3.13
C PHE A 151 1.46 -10.86 2.82
N SER A 152 1.35 -9.53 2.83
CA SER A 152 0.16 -8.78 2.42
C SER A 152 0.41 -8.09 1.08
N PHE A 153 -0.56 -8.16 0.19
CA PHE A 153 -0.46 -7.56 -1.14
C PHE A 153 -1.71 -6.75 -1.49
N ASP A 154 -1.50 -5.50 -1.88
CA ASP A 154 -2.47 -4.61 -2.52
C ASP A 154 -1.98 -4.36 -3.94
N PRO A 155 -2.62 -4.86 -5.01
CA PRO A 155 -2.16 -4.62 -6.38
C PRO A 155 -1.92 -3.16 -6.68
N ASN A 156 -2.82 -2.27 -6.28
CA ASN A 156 -2.70 -0.84 -6.49
C ASN A 156 -2.21 -0.51 -7.91
N LEU A 157 -2.95 -1.02 -8.89
CA LEU A 157 -2.54 -1.08 -10.29
C LEU A 157 -2.29 0.31 -10.88
N ARG A 158 -1.26 0.38 -11.72
CA ARG A 158 -0.89 1.54 -12.54
C ARG A 158 -0.62 1.04 -13.96
N GLU A 159 -1.69 0.72 -14.70
CA GLU A 159 -1.62 0.07 -16.02
C GLU A 159 -0.67 0.80 -16.98
N SER A 160 -0.67 2.14 -16.96
CA SER A 160 0.17 2.97 -17.82
C SER A 160 1.68 2.81 -17.62
N LEU A 161 2.12 2.20 -16.53
CA LEU A 161 3.53 1.96 -16.24
C LEU A 161 4.01 0.57 -16.71
N TRP A 162 3.09 -0.30 -17.13
CA TRP A 162 3.42 -1.64 -17.60
C TRP A 162 3.59 -1.67 -19.12
N LYS A 163 4.39 -2.62 -19.61
CA LYS A 163 4.61 -2.80 -21.05
C LYS A 163 3.36 -3.31 -21.76
N SER A 164 2.57 -4.13 -21.08
CA SER A 164 1.28 -4.62 -21.56
C SER A 164 0.40 -5.06 -20.40
N LEU A 165 -0.92 -5.10 -20.65
CA LEU A 165 -1.90 -5.60 -19.70
C LEU A 165 -1.67 -7.08 -19.37
N ASP A 166 -1.27 -7.88 -20.35
CA ASP A 166 -0.99 -9.32 -20.18
C ASP A 166 0.21 -9.54 -19.26
N GLU A 167 1.32 -8.78 -19.43
CA GLU A 167 2.46 -8.86 -18.52
C GLU A 167 2.06 -8.46 -17.11
N MET A 168 1.31 -7.37 -16.95
CA MET A 168 0.81 -6.91 -15.66
C MET A 168 0.01 -8.02 -14.97
N LYS A 169 -1.01 -8.58 -15.63
CA LYS A 169 -1.85 -9.64 -15.08
C LYS A 169 -1.02 -10.87 -14.70
N GLN A 170 -0.12 -11.30 -15.57
CA GLN A 170 0.74 -12.46 -15.32
C GLN A 170 1.60 -12.26 -14.06
N VAL A 171 2.28 -11.12 -13.93
CA VAL A 171 3.21 -10.87 -12.82
C VAL A 171 2.45 -10.59 -11.52
N VAL A 172 1.37 -9.80 -11.57
CA VAL A 172 0.55 -9.49 -10.40
C VAL A 172 -0.10 -10.76 -9.85
N ASN A 173 -0.64 -11.64 -10.70
CA ASN A 173 -1.22 -12.90 -10.26
C ASN A 173 -0.19 -13.85 -9.60
N GLN A 174 1.10 -13.77 -9.94
CA GLN A 174 2.14 -14.49 -9.19
C GLN A 174 2.25 -14.00 -7.74
N ALA A 175 2.21 -12.69 -7.52
CA ALA A 175 2.24 -12.11 -6.16
C ALA A 175 0.94 -12.42 -5.39
N VAL A 176 -0.22 -12.35 -6.06
CA VAL A 176 -1.53 -12.77 -5.50
C VAL A 176 -1.47 -14.21 -5.00
N ALA A 177 -0.89 -15.12 -5.79
CA ALA A 177 -0.75 -16.52 -5.39
C ALA A 177 0.11 -16.73 -4.13
N LEU A 178 1.06 -15.85 -3.85
CA LEU A 178 1.98 -15.95 -2.70
C LEU A 178 1.46 -15.25 -1.43
N ALA A 179 0.51 -14.33 -1.55
CA ALA A 179 0.04 -13.53 -0.43
C ALA A 179 -0.82 -14.34 0.55
N ASP A 180 -0.76 -13.97 1.84
CA ASP A 180 -1.66 -14.46 2.89
C ASP A 180 -2.89 -13.56 3.02
N VAL A 181 -2.69 -12.27 2.76
CA VAL A 181 -3.71 -11.22 2.82
C VAL A 181 -3.70 -10.44 1.52
N LEU A 182 -4.86 -10.32 0.91
CA LEU A 182 -5.08 -9.61 -0.34
C LEU A 182 -6.09 -8.48 -0.11
N LYS A 183 -5.81 -7.29 -0.63
CA LYS A 183 -6.79 -6.22 -0.72
C LYS A 183 -6.92 -5.80 -2.18
N PHE A 184 -8.14 -5.65 -2.64
CA PHE A 184 -8.47 -5.17 -3.98
C PHE A 184 -9.47 -4.02 -3.91
N SER A 185 -9.47 -3.15 -4.91
CA SER A 185 -10.67 -2.41 -5.30
C SER A 185 -11.57 -3.28 -6.20
N GLU A 186 -12.79 -2.83 -6.46
CA GLU A 186 -13.73 -3.53 -7.35
C GLU A 186 -13.17 -3.62 -8.78
N GLU A 187 -12.59 -2.51 -9.26
CA GLU A 187 -12.02 -2.41 -10.61
C GLU A 187 -10.79 -3.31 -10.76
N GLU A 188 -9.91 -3.31 -9.78
CA GLU A 188 -8.71 -4.16 -9.79
C GLU A 188 -9.08 -5.64 -9.83
N LEU A 189 -10.06 -6.04 -9.02
CA LEU A 189 -10.46 -7.44 -8.95
C LEU A 189 -11.10 -7.91 -10.26
N THR A 190 -12.02 -7.11 -10.84
CA THR A 190 -12.65 -7.44 -12.13
C THR A 190 -11.62 -7.49 -13.25
N LEU A 191 -10.65 -6.57 -13.26
CA LEU A 191 -9.58 -6.55 -14.26
C LEU A 191 -8.66 -7.78 -14.16
N LEU A 192 -8.26 -8.16 -12.94
CA LEU A 192 -7.33 -9.29 -12.73
C LEU A 192 -7.99 -10.67 -12.93
N THR A 193 -9.30 -10.76 -12.78
CA THR A 193 -10.05 -12.01 -12.97
C THR A 193 -10.71 -12.14 -14.34
N ASP A 194 -10.53 -11.15 -15.22
CA ASP A 194 -11.16 -11.10 -16.55
C ASP A 194 -12.70 -11.23 -16.50
N THR A 195 -13.32 -10.62 -15.49
CA THR A 195 -14.77 -10.63 -15.28
C THR A 195 -15.36 -9.24 -15.43
N THR A 196 -16.69 -9.14 -15.59
CA THR A 196 -17.39 -7.88 -15.79
C THR A 196 -18.23 -7.45 -14.59
N THR A 197 -18.37 -8.31 -13.57
CA THR A 197 -19.14 -8.01 -12.37
C THR A 197 -18.35 -8.36 -11.12
N LEU A 198 -18.60 -7.64 -10.04
CA LEU A 198 -17.97 -7.89 -8.75
C LEU A 198 -18.29 -9.29 -8.22
N GLU A 199 -19.53 -9.75 -8.41
CA GLU A 199 -19.94 -11.10 -7.98
C GLU A 199 -19.12 -12.19 -8.68
N ALA A 200 -18.98 -12.09 -10.01
CA ALA A 200 -18.21 -13.08 -10.78
C ALA A 200 -16.71 -13.02 -10.39
N ALA A 201 -16.16 -11.82 -10.23
CA ALA A 201 -14.79 -11.59 -9.80
C ALA A 201 -14.52 -12.19 -8.42
N THR A 202 -15.41 -11.92 -7.48
CA THR A 202 -15.36 -12.45 -6.12
C THR A 202 -15.44 -13.97 -6.10
N ALA A 203 -16.37 -14.55 -6.84
CA ALA A 203 -16.50 -16.00 -6.93
C ALA A 203 -15.23 -16.65 -7.50
N ALA A 204 -14.63 -16.04 -8.54
CA ALA A 204 -13.41 -16.55 -9.16
C ALA A 204 -12.22 -16.55 -8.17
N ILE A 205 -11.95 -15.41 -7.52
CA ILE A 205 -10.79 -15.28 -6.63
C ILE A 205 -10.93 -16.12 -5.35
N THR A 206 -12.14 -16.21 -4.77
CA THR A 206 -12.39 -16.99 -3.56
C THR A 206 -12.40 -18.49 -3.81
N ALA A 207 -12.83 -18.94 -5.00
CA ALA A 207 -12.70 -20.33 -5.40
C ALA A 207 -11.25 -20.76 -5.61
N GLN A 208 -10.42 -19.83 -6.12
CA GLN A 208 -9.00 -20.09 -6.35
C GLN A 208 -8.16 -20.09 -5.06
N TYR A 209 -8.52 -19.23 -4.08
CA TYR A 209 -7.75 -19.02 -2.86
C TYR A 209 -8.64 -18.99 -1.60
N PRO A 210 -9.33 -20.08 -1.28
CA PRO A 210 -10.32 -20.13 -0.20
C PRO A 210 -9.71 -19.91 1.20
N GLU A 211 -8.42 -20.19 1.37
CA GLU A 211 -7.69 -20.07 2.64
C GLU A 211 -7.12 -18.69 2.92
N LYS A 212 -7.09 -17.81 1.92
CA LYS A 212 -6.53 -16.46 2.06
C LYS A 212 -7.55 -15.49 2.65
N LEU A 213 -7.05 -14.50 3.38
CA LEU A 213 -7.87 -13.34 3.70
C LEU A 213 -7.92 -12.42 2.47
N ILE A 214 -9.09 -12.37 1.84
CA ILE A 214 -9.35 -11.51 0.67
C ILE A 214 -10.28 -10.39 1.11
N ILE A 215 -9.87 -9.15 0.86
CA ILE A 215 -10.63 -7.94 1.19
C ILE A 215 -10.90 -7.16 -0.09
N ILE A 216 -12.14 -6.75 -0.28
CA ILE A 216 -12.58 -5.94 -1.40
C ILE A 216 -13.14 -4.63 -0.83
N THR A 217 -12.49 -3.53 -1.12
CA THR A 217 -12.94 -2.20 -0.66
C THR A 217 -14.00 -1.64 -1.59
N LEU A 218 -15.10 -1.14 -1.01
CA LEU A 218 -16.29 -0.58 -1.69
C LEU A 218 -16.42 0.93 -1.45
N GLY A 219 -15.29 1.63 -1.32
CA GLY A 219 -15.24 3.05 -1.04
C GLY A 219 -15.99 3.41 0.24
N LYS A 220 -17.01 4.31 0.14
CA LYS A 220 -17.80 4.77 1.29
C LYS A 220 -18.66 3.68 1.93
N ASP A 221 -18.96 2.62 1.20
CA ASP A 221 -19.84 1.54 1.67
C ASP A 221 -19.09 0.53 2.57
N GLY A 222 -17.76 0.63 2.63
CA GLY A 222 -16.90 -0.15 3.52
C GLY A 222 -16.09 -1.21 2.78
N ALA A 223 -16.02 -2.43 3.31
CA ALA A 223 -15.27 -3.52 2.70
C ALA A 223 -15.95 -4.87 2.94
N ILE A 224 -15.89 -5.73 1.93
CA ILE A 224 -16.23 -7.15 2.06
C ILE A 224 -14.94 -7.93 2.34
N TYR A 225 -14.98 -8.84 3.30
CA TYR A 225 -13.92 -9.82 3.46
C TYR A 225 -14.41 -11.24 3.16
N HIS A 226 -13.48 -12.07 2.73
CA HIS A 226 -13.63 -13.51 2.54
C HIS A 226 -12.50 -14.23 3.26
N LEU A 227 -12.84 -15.22 4.06
CA LEU A 227 -11.88 -16.07 4.76
C LEU A 227 -12.51 -17.43 5.08
N ASN A 228 -11.85 -18.54 4.72
CA ASN A 228 -12.30 -19.91 5.01
C ASN A 228 -13.75 -20.20 4.54
N GLY A 229 -14.14 -19.66 3.40
CA GLY A 229 -15.48 -19.85 2.81
C GLY A 229 -16.57 -18.95 3.38
N GLU A 230 -16.26 -18.10 4.37
CA GLU A 230 -17.18 -17.10 4.90
C GLU A 230 -16.95 -15.73 4.23
N SER A 231 -18.05 -15.01 4.03
CA SER A 231 -18.05 -13.67 3.44
C SER A 231 -18.90 -12.73 4.26
N LYS A 232 -18.37 -11.53 4.54
CA LYS A 232 -19.11 -10.54 5.30
C LYS A 232 -18.78 -9.12 4.86
N LEU A 233 -19.81 -8.30 4.72
CA LEU A 233 -19.68 -6.86 4.58
C LEU A 233 -19.47 -6.22 5.96
N VAL A 234 -18.39 -5.46 6.08
CA VAL A 234 -18.14 -4.56 7.20
C VAL A 234 -18.39 -3.14 6.72
N ALA A 235 -19.51 -2.57 7.14
CA ALA A 235 -19.94 -1.25 6.67
C ALA A 235 -18.92 -0.16 7.01
N GLY A 236 -18.73 0.77 6.08
CA GLY A 236 -17.98 1.99 6.29
C GLY A 236 -18.76 3.02 7.10
N LYS A 237 -18.07 3.98 7.70
CA LYS A 237 -18.66 5.19 8.26
C LYS A 237 -18.38 6.33 7.27
N ALA A 238 -19.43 6.72 6.54
CA ALA A 238 -19.31 7.73 5.49
C ALA A 238 -18.99 9.11 6.08
N LEU A 239 -17.99 9.76 5.51
CA LEU A 239 -17.61 11.16 5.76
C LEU A 239 -17.74 11.94 4.44
N LYS A 240 -17.86 13.27 4.56
CA LYS A 240 -17.81 14.13 3.38
C LYS A 240 -16.35 14.25 2.91
N PRO A 241 -15.99 13.70 1.75
CA PRO A 241 -14.59 13.70 1.33
C PRO A 241 -14.15 15.10 0.87
N VAL A 242 -12.91 15.43 1.16
CA VAL A 242 -12.17 16.58 0.63
C VAL A 242 -11.22 16.13 -0.48
N ASP A 243 -10.51 15.01 -0.23
CA ASP A 243 -9.57 14.39 -1.19
C ASP A 243 -9.53 12.89 -0.90
N THR A 244 -9.72 12.05 -1.90
CA THR A 244 -9.71 10.59 -1.73
C THR A 244 -8.33 9.96 -1.93
N THR A 245 -7.32 10.76 -2.25
CA THR A 245 -5.96 10.30 -2.46
C THR A 245 -5.41 9.67 -1.17
N GLY A 246 -4.86 8.45 -1.28
CA GLY A 246 -4.30 7.74 -0.13
C GLY A 246 -5.32 7.05 0.79
N ALA A 247 -6.63 7.10 0.49
CA ALA A 247 -7.63 6.40 1.31
C ALA A 247 -7.41 4.88 1.34
N GLY A 248 -7.01 4.29 0.21
CA GLY A 248 -6.61 2.88 0.12
C GLY A 248 -5.39 2.57 0.98
N ASP A 249 -4.37 3.41 0.93
CA ASP A 249 -3.14 3.26 1.73
C ASP A 249 -3.44 3.37 3.24
N ALA A 250 -4.33 4.29 3.62
CA ALA A 250 -4.79 4.45 5.00
C ALA A 250 -5.60 3.23 5.48
N PHE A 251 -6.46 2.67 4.60
CA PHE A 251 -7.17 1.42 4.88
C PHE A 251 -6.18 0.27 5.12
N VAL A 252 -5.21 0.07 4.23
CA VAL A 252 -4.16 -0.96 4.35
C VAL A 252 -3.36 -0.77 5.64
N SER A 253 -3.02 0.48 5.99
CA SER A 253 -2.31 0.79 7.24
C SER A 253 -3.10 0.36 8.47
N GLY A 254 -4.40 0.66 8.52
CA GLY A 254 -5.29 0.24 9.59
C GLY A 254 -5.46 -1.28 9.67
N LEU A 255 -5.58 -1.93 8.52
CA LEU A 255 -5.66 -3.38 8.40
C LEU A 255 -4.40 -4.05 8.95
N LEU A 256 -3.23 -3.68 8.46
CA LEU A 256 -1.94 -4.26 8.87
C LEU A 256 -1.63 -4.00 10.35
N ALA A 257 -1.94 -2.78 10.83
CA ALA A 257 -1.78 -2.47 12.24
C ALA A 257 -2.64 -3.38 13.12
N GLY A 258 -3.89 -3.65 12.74
CA GLY A 258 -4.77 -4.57 13.46
C GLY A 258 -4.32 -6.01 13.39
N LEU A 259 -3.98 -6.51 12.20
CA LEU A 259 -3.53 -7.90 11.99
C LEU A 259 -2.24 -8.21 12.76
N SER A 260 -1.26 -7.31 12.74
CA SER A 260 0.03 -7.52 13.39
C SER A 260 -0.02 -7.48 14.94
N GLN A 261 -1.06 -6.87 15.49
CA GLN A 261 -1.27 -6.78 16.94
C GLN A 261 -2.10 -7.93 17.52
N SER A 262 -2.67 -8.80 16.68
CA SER A 262 -3.55 -9.88 17.12
C SER A 262 -3.07 -11.25 16.62
N SER A 263 -2.80 -12.16 17.55
CA SER A 263 -2.54 -13.57 17.22
C SER A 263 -3.78 -14.31 16.71
N ASP A 264 -4.95 -13.81 17.06
CA ASP A 264 -6.26 -14.42 16.80
C ASP A 264 -7.03 -13.72 15.65
N TRP A 265 -6.33 -13.00 14.78
CA TRP A 265 -6.95 -12.20 13.72
C TRP A 265 -7.86 -13.00 12.76
N LYS A 266 -7.72 -14.33 12.70
CA LYS A 266 -8.61 -15.22 11.94
C LYS A 266 -9.97 -15.47 12.59
N LYS A 267 -10.16 -15.07 13.85
CA LYS A 267 -11.47 -15.14 14.51
C LYS A 267 -12.37 -14.03 13.97
N GLU A 268 -13.59 -14.37 13.57
CA GLU A 268 -14.53 -13.45 12.94
C GLU A 268 -14.70 -12.13 13.70
N SER A 269 -14.96 -12.19 15.02
CA SER A 269 -15.18 -10.98 15.83
C SER A 269 -13.96 -10.06 15.86
N VAL A 270 -12.75 -10.62 15.86
CA VAL A 270 -11.49 -9.88 15.85
C VAL A 270 -11.27 -9.27 14.46
N LEU A 271 -11.48 -10.06 13.41
CA LEU A 271 -11.30 -9.60 12.03
C LEU A 271 -12.27 -8.48 11.66
N VAL A 272 -13.54 -8.59 12.07
CA VAL A 272 -14.55 -7.54 11.87
C VAL A 272 -14.12 -6.22 12.55
N ASP A 273 -13.59 -6.27 13.78
CA ASP A 273 -13.10 -5.08 14.46
C ASP A 273 -11.86 -4.47 13.76
N ILE A 274 -10.95 -5.31 13.28
CA ILE A 274 -9.79 -4.88 12.47
C ILE A 274 -10.25 -4.17 11.20
N ILE A 275 -11.19 -4.75 10.45
CA ILE A 275 -11.68 -4.17 9.19
C ILE A 275 -12.48 -2.89 9.46
N ARG A 276 -13.24 -2.82 10.56
CA ARG A 276 -13.92 -1.58 10.99
C ARG A 276 -12.92 -0.45 11.23
N LYS A 277 -11.78 -0.73 11.89
CA LYS A 277 -10.69 0.23 12.09
C LYS A 277 -10.02 0.62 10.78
N ALA A 278 -9.83 -0.33 9.87
CA ALA A 278 -9.28 -0.08 8.53
C ALA A 278 -10.21 0.84 7.70
N ASN A 279 -11.53 0.57 7.70
CA ASN A 279 -12.54 1.45 7.07
C ASN A 279 -12.50 2.86 7.66
N ALA A 280 -12.41 2.98 8.98
CA ALA A 280 -12.34 4.27 9.66
C ALA A 280 -11.06 5.03 9.32
N SER A 281 -9.93 4.34 9.22
CA SER A 281 -8.65 4.93 8.80
C SER A 281 -8.73 5.47 7.37
N GLY A 282 -9.27 4.69 6.43
CA GLY A 282 -9.51 5.12 5.05
C GLY A 282 -10.46 6.33 4.97
N ALA A 283 -11.56 6.30 5.72
CA ALA A 283 -12.52 7.41 5.75
C ALA A 283 -11.90 8.71 6.29
N LEU A 284 -11.15 8.64 7.39
CA LEU A 284 -10.46 9.79 7.97
C LEU A 284 -9.45 10.42 6.99
N ALA A 285 -8.70 9.62 6.26
CA ALA A 285 -7.74 10.11 5.28
C ALA A 285 -8.42 10.95 4.18
N THR A 286 -9.71 10.72 3.89
CA THR A 286 -10.44 11.52 2.89
C THR A 286 -10.81 12.93 3.36
N THR A 287 -10.68 13.26 4.63
CA THR A 287 -11.13 14.54 5.20
C THR A 287 -10.14 15.69 5.01
N GLN A 288 -8.94 15.41 4.53
CA GLN A 288 -7.87 16.39 4.31
C GLN A 288 -7.25 16.21 2.93
N LYS A 289 -6.55 17.24 2.44
CA LYS A 289 -5.81 17.17 1.17
C LYS A 289 -4.49 16.40 1.33
N GLY A 290 -4.17 15.62 0.31
CA GLY A 290 -2.91 14.89 0.19
C GLY A 290 -2.99 13.47 0.76
N ALA A 291 -2.08 12.60 0.33
CA ALA A 291 -2.06 11.19 0.74
C ALA A 291 -1.39 11.02 2.12
N MET A 292 -0.07 11.21 2.19
CA MET A 292 0.71 10.98 3.42
C MET A 292 0.32 11.94 4.55
N SER A 293 0.05 13.21 4.23
CA SER A 293 -0.34 14.23 5.21
C SER A 293 -1.68 13.94 5.87
N ALA A 294 -2.61 13.33 5.14
CA ALA A 294 -3.97 13.04 5.60
C ALA A 294 -4.09 11.73 6.41
N LEU A 295 -3.06 10.91 6.50
CA LEU A 295 -3.07 9.66 7.26
C LEU A 295 -3.36 9.93 8.74
N PRO A 296 -4.36 9.25 9.35
CA PRO A 296 -4.75 9.50 10.73
C PRO A 296 -3.70 9.00 11.73
N SER A 297 -3.62 9.67 12.86
CA SER A 297 -2.94 9.16 14.05
C SER A 297 -3.83 8.16 14.80
N LYS A 298 -3.23 7.38 15.69
CA LYS A 298 -3.95 6.45 16.56
C LYS A 298 -5.03 7.17 17.39
N ALA A 299 -4.72 8.34 17.94
CA ALA A 299 -5.67 9.13 18.74
C ALA A 299 -6.88 9.61 17.91
N GLN A 300 -6.66 10.07 16.69
CA GLN A 300 -7.74 10.47 15.78
C GLN A 300 -8.63 9.28 15.41
N LEU A 301 -8.03 8.12 15.14
CA LEU A 301 -8.77 6.90 14.83
C LEU A 301 -9.62 6.44 16.03
N GLU A 302 -9.04 6.41 17.24
CA GLU A 302 -9.75 6.03 18.46
C GLU A 302 -10.92 6.98 18.78
N GLN A 303 -10.70 8.30 18.63
CA GLN A 303 -11.74 9.28 18.81
C GLN A 303 -12.89 9.06 17.81
N PHE A 304 -12.59 8.90 16.53
CA PHE A 304 -13.60 8.70 15.48
C PHE A 304 -14.43 7.43 15.67
N LEU A 305 -13.82 6.39 16.22
CA LEU A 305 -14.51 5.12 16.50
C LEU A 305 -15.40 5.18 17.77
N ALA A 306 -15.14 6.14 18.67
CA ALA A 306 -15.93 6.36 19.87
C ALA A 306 -17.21 7.20 19.63
N GLU A 307 -17.26 7.95 18.53
CA GLU A 307 -18.43 8.71 18.05
C GLU A 307 -19.45 7.81 17.35
#